data_38818709a727d80943b536eba8a63672
#
_entry.id   38818709a727d80943b536eba8a63672
#
_cell.length_a   1.000
_cell.length_b   1.000
_cell.length_c   1.000
_cell.angle_alpha   90.00
_cell.angle_beta   90.00
_cell.angle_gamma   90.00
#
_symmetry.space_group_name_H-M   'P 1'
#
loop_
_entity.id
_entity.type
_entity.pdbx_description
1 polymer ?
#
loop_
_entity_poly.entity_id
_entity_poly.type
_entity_poly.pdbx_seq_one_letter_code
_entity_poly.pdbx_strand_id
1 'polypeptide(L)'
;AYKAIYQGGLTIKSTQNLQIQKICDEEVADKANYDAGTKYSFYLSFQVKEKDGTIKTYTNQTMLSYYKKKNKSQNYSINFTSEEDCRAAIAQYEKDVLGKGDKLVENSEYIFITMQPQVAMTIMDQSTGEVQAIVGGRGNKAGNRTWNRATKTCRQPGSTFKIIACYAPALDAGGKTLASVQDDAPLTVGNKTYNNYTHKFGGFTSIRKAITKSINIVTVKTLQDIGVDLGYEYAENFGFSTLTDTDRNLGISLGGLTQGVTNLELTAAYAR
;
A
#
# COMPACT_ATOMS: atom_id res chain seq x y z
N ALA A 1 -21.43 -21.66 8.57
CA ALA A 1 -20.38 -20.83 9.19
C ALA A 1 -20.96 -19.85 10.24
N TYR A 2 -21.93 -18.98 9.91
CA TYR A 2 -22.49 -17.97 10.85
C TYR A 2 -23.01 -18.58 12.16
N LYS A 3 -23.89 -19.60 12.09
CA LYS A 3 -24.41 -20.28 13.28
C LYS A 3 -23.31 -20.89 14.14
N ALA A 4 -22.30 -21.51 13.54
CA ALA A 4 -21.16 -22.08 14.27
C ALA A 4 -20.38 -21.02 15.05
N ILE A 5 -20.10 -19.88 14.42
CA ILE A 5 -19.30 -18.80 15.02
C ILE A 5 -20.07 -18.03 16.11
N TYR A 6 -21.36 -17.69 15.86
CA TYR A 6 -22.10 -16.80 16.75
C TYR A 6 -23.03 -17.53 17.74
N GLN A 7 -23.34 -18.79 17.49
CA GLN A 7 -24.30 -19.58 18.30
C GLN A 7 -23.76 -20.96 18.72
N GLY A 8 -22.57 -21.36 18.25
CA GLY A 8 -22.03 -22.70 18.46
C GLY A 8 -21.20 -22.88 19.72
N GLY A 9 -21.08 -21.85 20.58
CA GLY A 9 -20.30 -21.93 21.82
C GLY A 9 -18.79 -22.11 21.61
N LEU A 10 -18.24 -21.62 20.46
CA LEU A 10 -16.82 -21.75 20.16
C LEU A 10 -15.97 -20.87 21.07
N THR A 11 -14.83 -21.39 21.52
CA THR A 11 -13.77 -20.62 22.14
C THR A 11 -12.76 -20.20 21.06
N ILE A 12 -12.58 -18.90 20.85
CA ILE A 12 -11.61 -18.35 19.92
C ILE A 12 -10.38 -17.91 20.71
N LYS A 13 -9.22 -18.53 20.46
CA LYS A 13 -7.93 -18.09 21.00
C LYS A 13 -7.27 -17.16 19.98
N SER A 14 -6.73 -16.03 20.46
CA SER A 14 -6.03 -15.05 19.67
C SER A 14 -4.63 -14.83 20.23
N THR A 15 -3.67 -14.53 19.37
CA THR A 15 -2.31 -14.13 19.76
C THR A 15 -2.21 -12.63 20.04
N GLN A 16 -3.30 -11.89 19.90
CA GLN A 16 -3.34 -10.45 20.13
C GLN A 16 -2.95 -10.07 21.55
N ASN A 17 -1.97 -9.17 21.69
CA ASN A 17 -1.62 -8.51 22.93
C ASN A 17 -2.36 -7.17 23.02
N LEU A 18 -3.29 -7.06 23.97
CA LEU A 18 -4.14 -5.89 24.11
C LEU A 18 -3.38 -4.59 24.43
N GLN A 19 -2.27 -4.69 25.14
CA GLN A 19 -1.44 -3.52 25.47
C GLN A 19 -0.70 -3.01 24.23
N ILE A 20 -0.08 -3.92 23.46
CA ILE A 20 0.59 -3.57 22.20
C ILE A 20 -0.45 -3.02 21.19
N GLN A 21 -1.61 -3.67 21.07
CA GLN A 21 -2.67 -3.18 20.19
C GLN A 21 -3.11 -1.76 20.54
N LYS A 22 -3.30 -1.47 21.85
CA LYS A 22 -3.68 -0.14 22.32
C LYS A 22 -2.63 0.92 21.93
N ILE A 23 -1.34 0.63 22.12
CA ILE A 23 -0.25 1.54 21.73
C ILE A 23 -0.30 1.79 20.22
N CYS A 24 -0.44 0.73 19.39
CA CYS A 24 -0.53 0.88 17.95
C CYS A 24 -1.75 1.72 17.53
N ASP A 25 -2.89 1.55 18.16
CA ASP A 25 -4.11 2.30 17.87
C ASP A 25 -3.94 3.78 18.24
N GLU A 26 -3.31 4.08 19.39
CA GLU A 26 -3.00 5.44 19.85
C GLU A 26 -2.01 6.14 18.90
N GLU A 27 -0.90 5.50 18.54
CA GLU A 27 0.09 6.06 17.62
C GLU A 27 -0.47 6.31 16.22
N VAL A 28 -1.30 5.41 15.71
CA VAL A 28 -1.95 5.58 14.40
C VAL A 28 -3.00 6.69 14.44
N ALA A 29 -3.64 6.94 15.58
CA ALA A 29 -4.61 8.01 15.75
C ALA A 29 -3.97 9.39 15.95
N ASP A 30 -2.75 9.46 16.46
CA ASP A 30 -2.07 10.71 16.73
C ASP A 30 -1.78 11.50 15.45
N LYS A 31 -2.33 12.72 15.37
CA LYS A 31 -2.15 13.61 14.22
C LYS A 31 -0.71 14.10 14.08
N ALA A 32 0.05 14.16 15.19
CA ALA A 32 1.46 14.58 15.18
C ALA A 32 2.36 13.65 14.35
N ASN A 33 1.97 12.40 14.19
CA ASN A 33 2.71 11.43 13.37
C ASN A 33 2.54 11.61 11.84
N TYR A 34 1.86 12.69 11.41
CA TYR A 34 1.56 12.94 9.99
C TYR A 34 1.97 14.36 9.57
N ASP A 35 3.21 14.54 9.17
CA ASP A 35 3.82 15.85 8.81
C ASP A 35 3.05 16.63 7.74
N ALA A 36 2.46 15.93 6.76
CA ALA A 36 1.64 16.55 5.71
C ALA A 36 0.24 16.97 6.19
N GLY A 37 -0.05 16.81 7.48
CA GLY A 37 -1.36 17.03 8.06
C GLY A 37 -2.38 15.95 7.68
N THR A 38 -3.60 16.14 8.17
CA THR A 38 -4.74 15.26 7.90
C THR A 38 -5.66 15.89 6.88
N LYS A 39 -6.01 15.12 5.85
CA LYS A 39 -7.03 15.49 4.86
C LYS A 39 -8.13 14.42 4.85
N TYR A 40 -9.24 14.72 4.22
CA TYR A 40 -10.36 13.80 4.07
C TYR A 40 -10.63 13.61 2.58
N SER A 41 -10.71 12.36 2.15
CA SER A 41 -11.17 11.96 0.84
C SER A 41 -12.45 11.15 0.97
N PHE A 42 -13.15 10.89 -0.12
CA PHE A 42 -14.39 10.12 -0.06
C PHE A 42 -14.54 9.22 -1.27
N TYR A 43 -15.28 8.14 -1.05
CA TYR A 43 -15.95 7.38 -2.09
C TYR A 43 -17.40 7.88 -2.17
N LEU A 44 -17.85 8.15 -3.38
CA LEU A 44 -19.20 8.61 -3.68
C LEU A 44 -19.79 7.77 -4.81
N SER A 45 -21.02 7.35 -4.64
CA SER A 45 -21.83 6.79 -5.72
C SER A 45 -23.29 7.15 -5.48
N PHE A 46 -23.97 7.72 -6.45
CA PHE A 46 -25.42 7.94 -6.45
C PHE A 46 -25.98 7.89 -7.87
N GLN A 47 -27.28 7.71 -7.97
CA GLN A 47 -27.96 7.64 -9.26
C GLN A 47 -28.98 8.76 -9.41
N VAL A 48 -29.06 9.28 -10.62
CA VAL A 48 -30.06 10.29 -11.03
C VAL A 48 -30.90 9.69 -12.14
N LYS A 49 -32.22 9.77 -11.97
CA LYS A 49 -33.18 9.49 -13.03
C LYS A 49 -33.49 10.79 -13.77
N GLU A 50 -33.02 10.89 -14.99
CA GLU A 50 -33.29 12.04 -15.87
C GLU A 50 -34.77 12.10 -16.27
N LYS A 51 -35.21 13.25 -16.78
CA LYS A 51 -36.60 13.50 -17.20
C LYS A 51 -37.10 12.52 -18.26
N ASP A 52 -36.20 12.03 -19.12
CA ASP A 52 -36.51 11.04 -20.17
C ASP A 52 -36.58 9.59 -19.65
N GLY A 53 -36.33 9.36 -18.32
CA GLY A 53 -36.32 8.08 -17.71
C GLY A 53 -34.93 7.40 -17.63
N THR A 54 -33.92 7.97 -18.27
CA THR A 54 -32.54 7.46 -18.24
C THR A 54 -31.97 7.54 -16.83
N ILE A 55 -31.29 6.47 -16.38
CA ILE A 55 -30.59 6.44 -15.10
C ILE A 55 -29.10 6.64 -15.34
N LYS A 56 -28.52 7.65 -14.71
CA LYS A 56 -27.07 7.94 -14.70
C LYS A 56 -26.48 7.74 -13.33
N THR A 57 -25.31 7.12 -13.29
CA THR A 57 -24.52 6.94 -12.04
C THR A 57 -23.43 8.00 -11.97
N TYR A 58 -23.37 8.66 -10.83
CA TYR A 58 -22.37 9.67 -10.48
C TYR A 58 -21.47 9.13 -9.38
N THR A 59 -20.17 9.44 -9.49
CA THR A 59 -19.12 8.94 -8.57
C THR A 59 -18.15 10.07 -8.22
N ASN A 60 -17.26 9.83 -7.26
CA ASN A 60 -16.15 10.77 -6.98
C ASN A 60 -15.29 11.04 -8.24
N GLN A 61 -15.16 10.09 -9.18
CA GLN A 61 -14.42 10.31 -10.43
C GLN A 61 -15.18 11.25 -11.39
N THR A 62 -16.49 11.07 -11.52
CA THR A 62 -17.31 11.98 -12.33
C THR A 62 -17.36 13.37 -11.73
N MET A 63 -17.40 13.50 -10.40
CA MET A 63 -17.30 14.77 -9.68
C MET A 63 -15.96 15.47 -9.97
N LEU A 64 -14.85 14.74 -9.88
CA LEU A 64 -13.52 15.27 -10.17
C LEU A 64 -13.44 15.80 -11.61
N SER A 65 -13.94 15.03 -12.57
CA SER A 65 -13.96 15.41 -13.99
C SER A 65 -14.85 16.63 -14.25
N TYR A 66 -16.02 16.68 -13.62
CA TYR A 66 -16.96 17.80 -13.72
C TYR A 66 -16.32 19.12 -13.25
N TYR A 67 -15.74 19.14 -12.04
CA TYR A 67 -15.15 20.36 -11.51
C TYR A 67 -13.84 20.76 -12.20
N LYS A 68 -13.02 19.81 -12.66
CA LYS A 68 -11.87 20.14 -13.54
C LYS A 68 -12.33 20.89 -14.78
N LYS A 69 -13.39 20.44 -15.42
CA LYS A 69 -13.95 21.10 -16.61
C LYS A 69 -14.59 22.44 -16.26
N LYS A 70 -15.43 22.49 -15.21
CA LYS A 70 -16.16 23.69 -14.77
C LYS A 70 -15.19 24.81 -14.38
N ASN A 71 -14.14 24.47 -13.61
CA ASN A 71 -13.17 25.44 -13.12
C ASN A 71 -12.00 25.69 -14.09
N LYS A 72 -11.97 25.03 -15.26
CA LYS A 72 -10.88 25.08 -16.22
C LYS A 72 -9.50 24.82 -15.56
N SER A 73 -9.45 23.96 -14.54
CA SER A 73 -8.28 23.66 -13.74
C SER A 73 -8.02 22.16 -13.65
N GLN A 74 -6.86 21.71 -14.11
CA GLN A 74 -6.44 20.31 -13.95
C GLN A 74 -6.07 19.97 -12.51
N ASN A 75 -5.81 20.97 -11.67
CA ASN A 75 -5.38 20.82 -10.28
C ASN A 75 -6.53 20.72 -9.26
N TYR A 76 -7.79 20.62 -9.74
CA TYR A 76 -8.90 20.41 -8.81
C TYR A 76 -8.71 19.10 -8.04
N SER A 77 -8.87 19.16 -6.71
CA SER A 77 -8.72 18.03 -5.81
C SER A 77 -10.01 17.78 -5.05
N ILE A 78 -10.32 16.51 -4.81
CA ILE A 78 -11.40 16.05 -3.95
C ILE A 78 -10.90 15.64 -2.56
N ASN A 79 -9.75 16.20 -2.13
CA ASN A 79 -9.24 16.08 -0.76
C ASN A 79 -9.51 17.37 0.00
N PHE A 80 -10.15 17.26 1.14
CA PHE A 80 -10.64 18.37 1.94
C PHE A 80 -9.96 18.43 3.31
N THR A 81 -10.14 19.53 4.03
CA THR A 81 -9.54 19.74 5.34
C THR A 81 -10.40 19.19 6.47
N SER A 82 -11.70 19.00 6.24
CA SER A 82 -12.64 18.44 7.20
C SER A 82 -13.62 17.46 6.55
N GLU A 83 -14.29 16.66 7.36
CA GLU A 83 -15.39 15.81 6.92
C GLU A 83 -16.62 16.64 6.48
N GLU A 84 -16.86 17.76 7.17
CA GLU A 84 -17.92 18.70 6.82
C GLU A 84 -17.72 19.29 5.43
N ASP A 85 -16.49 19.69 5.09
CA ASP A 85 -16.17 20.19 3.74
C ASP A 85 -16.40 19.12 2.66
N CYS A 86 -16.08 17.85 2.95
CA CYS A 86 -16.40 16.74 2.06
C CYS A 86 -17.89 16.64 1.80
N ARG A 87 -18.71 16.65 2.86
CA ARG A 87 -20.16 16.54 2.76
C ARG A 87 -20.77 17.74 2.05
N ALA A 88 -20.30 18.94 2.34
CA ALA A 88 -20.75 20.16 1.67
C ALA A 88 -20.44 20.12 0.16
N ALA A 89 -19.23 19.66 -0.21
CA ALA A 89 -18.83 19.53 -1.61
C ALA A 89 -19.66 18.48 -2.36
N ILE A 90 -19.97 17.34 -1.71
CA ILE A 90 -20.83 16.30 -2.27
C ILE A 90 -22.25 16.86 -2.49
N ALA A 91 -22.85 17.46 -1.47
CA ALA A 91 -24.19 18.04 -1.57
C ALA A 91 -24.28 19.15 -2.64
N GLN A 92 -23.20 19.93 -2.85
CA GLN A 92 -23.12 20.89 -3.93
C GLN A 92 -23.04 20.21 -5.30
N TYR A 93 -22.27 19.13 -5.42
CA TYR A 93 -22.16 18.38 -6.67
C TYR A 93 -23.49 17.74 -7.07
N GLU A 94 -24.23 17.17 -6.12
CA GLU A 94 -25.57 16.63 -6.36
C GLU A 94 -26.51 17.68 -6.96
N LYS A 95 -26.51 18.89 -6.38
CA LYS A 95 -27.29 20.03 -6.90
C LYS A 95 -26.84 20.44 -8.30
N ASP A 96 -25.52 20.44 -8.53
CA ASP A 96 -24.93 20.90 -9.79
C ASP A 96 -25.25 19.95 -10.98
N VAL A 97 -25.44 18.66 -10.71
CA VAL A 97 -25.70 17.64 -11.74
C VAL A 97 -27.20 17.37 -11.98
N LEU A 98 -28.06 17.82 -11.08
CA LEU A 98 -29.51 17.70 -11.23
C LEU A 98 -30.05 18.74 -12.22
N GLY A 99 -30.55 18.27 -13.36
CA GLY A 99 -31.27 19.09 -14.32
C GLY A 99 -32.71 19.33 -13.90
N LYS A 100 -33.36 20.26 -14.59
CA LYS A 100 -34.80 20.56 -14.37
C LYS A 100 -35.69 19.35 -14.68
N GLY A 101 -36.24 18.76 -13.63
CA GLY A 101 -37.13 17.59 -13.74
C GLY A 101 -36.44 16.25 -13.46
N ASP A 102 -35.13 16.26 -13.23
CA ASP A 102 -34.39 15.08 -12.77
C ASP A 102 -34.64 14.79 -11.28
N LYS A 103 -34.47 13.53 -10.89
CA LYS A 103 -34.68 13.11 -9.50
C LYS A 103 -33.55 12.18 -9.07
N LEU A 104 -33.08 12.35 -7.83
CA LEU A 104 -32.24 11.33 -7.18
C LEU A 104 -33.03 10.03 -7.04
N VAL A 105 -32.38 8.92 -7.34
CA VAL A 105 -32.95 7.59 -7.13
C VAL A 105 -32.84 7.27 -5.64
N GLU A 106 -33.96 6.97 -5.00
CA GLU A 106 -34.01 6.66 -3.57
C GLU A 106 -33.08 5.50 -3.21
N ASN A 107 -32.39 5.61 -2.08
CA ASN A 107 -31.44 4.63 -1.55
C ASN A 107 -30.26 4.28 -2.50
N SER A 108 -29.99 5.09 -3.50
CA SER A 108 -28.84 4.89 -4.41
C SER A 108 -27.55 5.58 -3.93
N GLU A 109 -27.66 6.47 -2.94
CA GLU A 109 -26.52 7.21 -2.41
C GLU A 109 -25.68 6.34 -1.50
N TYR A 110 -24.38 6.32 -1.78
CA TYR A 110 -23.37 5.72 -0.93
C TYR A 110 -22.21 6.69 -0.78
N ILE A 111 -21.97 7.15 0.46
CA ILE A 111 -20.87 8.05 0.83
C ILE A 111 -20.03 7.37 1.88
N PHE A 112 -18.74 7.24 1.61
CA PHE A 112 -17.77 6.76 2.58
C PHE A 112 -16.58 7.71 2.66
N ILE A 113 -16.49 8.50 3.74
CA ILE A 113 -15.42 9.47 3.96
C ILE A 113 -14.27 8.79 4.68
N THR A 114 -13.06 9.04 4.21
CA THR A 114 -11.84 8.41 4.72
C THR A 114 -10.80 9.48 5.04
N MET A 115 -10.26 9.42 6.25
CA MET A 115 -9.13 10.22 6.67
C MET A 115 -7.87 9.84 5.90
N GLN A 116 -7.05 10.81 5.49
CA GLN A 116 -5.81 10.62 4.76
C GLN A 116 -4.63 11.33 5.46
N PRO A 117 -3.40 10.81 5.37
CA PRO A 117 -3.05 9.53 4.77
C PRO A 117 -3.62 8.35 5.55
N GLN A 118 -3.80 7.22 4.88
CA GLN A 118 -4.09 5.94 5.52
C GLN A 118 -2.80 5.23 5.89
N VAL A 119 -2.86 4.39 6.90
CA VAL A 119 -1.74 3.59 7.39
C VAL A 119 -2.21 2.17 7.71
N ALA A 120 -1.30 1.23 7.61
CA ALA A 120 -1.46 -0.12 8.13
C ALA A 120 -0.20 -0.51 8.90
N MET A 121 -0.37 -1.24 10.00
CA MET A 121 0.72 -1.66 10.87
C MET A 121 0.49 -3.10 11.30
N THR A 122 1.58 -3.87 11.37
CA THR A 122 1.60 -5.23 11.92
C THR A 122 2.77 -5.34 12.90
N ILE A 123 2.52 -5.84 14.09
CA ILE A 123 3.54 -6.19 15.08
C ILE A 123 3.53 -7.71 15.23
N MET A 124 4.68 -8.33 15.05
CA MET A 124 4.86 -9.77 15.09
C MET A 124 5.98 -10.14 16.04
N ASP A 125 5.79 -11.18 16.82
CA ASP A 125 6.87 -11.82 17.57
C ASP A 125 7.68 -12.68 16.59
N GLN A 126 8.93 -12.29 16.35
CA GLN A 126 9.80 -12.99 15.40
C GLN A 126 10.19 -14.40 15.84
N SER A 127 10.11 -14.71 17.15
CA SER A 127 10.48 -16.02 17.66
C SER A 127 9.39 -17.08 17.47
N THR A 128 8.13 -16.63 17.38
CA THR A 128 6.96 -17.52 17.27
C THR A 128 6.20 -17.33 15.95
N GLY A 129 6.37 -16.19 15.28
CA GLY A 129 5.56 -15.78 14.11
C GLY A 129 4.17 -15.29 14.49
N GLU A 130 3.87 -15.11 15.78
CA GLU A 130 2.56 -14.67 16.25
C GLU A 130 2.34 -13.17 16.03
N VAL A 131 1.21 -12.81 15.43
CA VAL A 131 0.80 -11.41 15.28
C VAL A 131 0.26 -10.91 16.61
N GLN A 132 0.99 -10.01 17.25
CA GLN A 132 0.68 -9.42 18.55
C GLN A 132 -0.30 -8.22 18.43
N ALA A 133 -0.19 -7.45 17.34
CA ALA A 133 -1.10 -6.35 17.04
C ALA A 133 -1.20 -6.13 15.53
N ILE A 134 -2.37 -5.64 15.09
CA ILE A 134 -2.59 -5.31 13.69
C ILE A 134 -3.54 -4.11 13.57
N VAL A 135 -3.13 -3.09 12.82
CA VAL A 135 -3.95 -1.92 12.49
C VAL A 135 -4.21 -1.90 10.98
N GLY A 136 -5.46 -1.97 10.60
CA GLY A 136 -5.87 -2.04 9.18
C GLY A 136 -6.19 -0.72 8.53
N GLY A 137 -6.08 0.40 9.26
CA GLY A 137 -6.37 1.73 8.75
C GLY A 137 -6.45 2.78 9.83
N ARG A 138 -6.44 4.05 9.43
CA ARG A 138 -6.55 5.21 10.29
C ARG A 138 -7.99 5.71 10.38
N GLY A 139 -8.38 6.18 11.54
CA GLY A 139 -9.73 6.71 11.84
C GLY A 139 -10.66 5.65 12.42
N ASN A 140 -11.85 6.08 12.79
CA ASN A 140 -12.85 5.21 13.40
C ASN A 140 -13.38 4.16 12.42
N LYS A 141 -13.56 2.95 12.90
CA LYS A 141 -14.22 1.89 12.14
C LYS A 141 -15.71 2.20 12.00
N ALA A 142 -16.21 2.30 10.77
CA ALA A 142 -17.61 2.50 10.49
C ALA A 142 -18.50 1.26 10.76
N GLY A 143 -17.88 0.10 11.04
CA GLY A 143 -18.62 -1.14 11.30
C GLY A 143 -17.71 -2.37 11.35
N ASN A 144 -18.32 -3.54 11.43
CA ASN A 144 -17.64 -4.84 11.38
C ASN A 144 -17.21 -5.18 9.95
N ARG A 145 -16.14 -5.98 9.78
CA ARG A 145 -15.62 -6.45 8.49
C ARG A 145 -15.21 -5.33 7.53
N THR A 146 -14.75 -4.21 8.08
CA THR A 146 -14.17 -3.13 7.27
C THR A 146 -12.86 -3.59 6.62
N TRP A 147 -12.44 -2.89 5.57
CA TRP A 147 -11.23 -3.19 4.81
C TRP A 147 -9.98 -3.10 5.69
N ASN A 148 -9.28 -4.21 5.89
CA ASN A 148 -8.01 -4.25 6.61
C ASN A 148 -6.86 -4.10 5.61
N ARG A 149 -6.21 -2.93 5.59
CA ARG A 149 -5.12 -2.63 4.66
C ARG A 149 -3.85 -3.43 4.93
N ALA A 150 -3.63 -3.87 6.15
CA ALA A 150 -2.46 -4.68 6.48
C ALA A 150 -2.47 -6.05 5.78
N THR A 151 -3.68 -6.59 5.51
CA THR A 151 -3.87 -7.93 4.92
C THR A 151 -4.45 -7.92 3.52
N LYS A 152 -5.02 -6.78 3.05
CA LYS A 152 -5.79 -6.72 1.80
C LYS A 152 -5.27 -5.69 0.80
N THR A 153 -4.39 -4.78 1.22
CA THR A 153 -3.85 -3.75 0.34
C THR A 153 -2.41 -4.05 0.01
N CYS A 154 -2.15 -4.31 -1.27
CA CYS A 154 -0.78 -4.47 -1.78
C CYS A 154 -0.19 -3.11 -2.15
N ARG A 155 1.09 -2.93 -1.84
CA ARG A 155 1.88 -1.75 -2.20
C ARG A 155 3.28 -2.18 -2.61
N GLN A 156 3.92 -1.36 -3.42
CA GLN A 156 5.31 -1.55 -3.79
C GLN A 156 6.18 -1.47 -2.53
N PRO A 157 6.92 -2.53 -2.16
CA PRO A 157 7.76 -2.53 -0.97
C PRO A 157 8.99 -1.65 -1.11
N GLY A 158 9.37 -1.33 -2.34
CA GLY A 158 10.55 -0.52 -2.62
C GLY A 158 11.83 -1.13 -2.04
N SER A 159 12.70 -0.30 -1.51
CA SER A 159 14.02 -0.71 -1.01
C SER A 159 14.00 -1.69 0.15
N THR A 160 12.89 -1.89 0.84
CA THR A 160 12.78 -2.94 1.85
C THR A 160 12.91 -4.32 1.22
N PHE A 161 12.55 -4.48 -0.04
CA PHE A 161 12.62 -5.75 -0.74
C PHE A 161 14.03 -6.17 -1.15
N LYS A 162 15.02 -5.27 -1.08
CA LYS A 162 16.44 -5.54 -1.37
C LYS A 162 16.99 -6.67 -0.51
N ILE A 163 16.59 -6.71 0.76
CA ILE A 163 17.01 -7.79 1.67
C ILE A 163 16.42 -9.11 1.20
N ILE A 164 15.13 -9.14 0.94
CA ILE A 164 14.36 -10.36 0.62
C ILE A 164 14.81 -10.99 -0.70
N ALA A 165 14.79 -10.21 -1.80
CA ALA A 165 15.00 -10.75 -3.15
C ALA A 165 16.44 -10.63 -3.66
N CYS A 166 17.35 -10.02 -2.89
CA CYS A 166 18.73 -9.87 -3.33
C CYS A 166 19.75 -10.28 -2.26
N TYR A 167 19.76 -9.63 -1.11
CA TYR A 167 20.86 -9.83 -0.18
C TYR A 167 20.75 -11.12 0.63
N ALA A 168 19.54 -11.53 1.04
CA ALA A 168 19.34 -12.82 1.70
C ALA A 168 19.80 -13.98 0.79
N PRO A 169 19.27 -14.13 -0.46
CA PRO A 169 19.74 -15.16 -1.36
C PRO A 169 21.24 -15.04 -1.71
N ALA A 170 21.79 -13.81 -1.83
CA ALA A 170 23.19 -13.63 -2.15
C ALA A 170 24.13 -14.13 -1.04
N LEU A 171 23.74 -13.90 0.22
CA LEU A 171 24.55 -14.29 1.38
C LEU A 171 24.38 -15.76 1.76
N ASP A 172 23.20 -16.32 1.56
CA ASP A 172 22.86 -17.69 1.93
C ASP A 172 23.32 -18.71 0.85
N ALA A 173 22.87 -18.54 -0.38
CA ALA A 173 23.10 -19.50 -1.48
C ALA A 173 23.95 -18.94 -2.63
N GLY A 174 24.02 -17.62 -2.80
CA GLY A 174 24.69 -16.97 -3.94
C GLY A 174 26.22 -16.81 -3.80
N GLY A 175 26.82 -17.38 -2.75
CA GLY A 175 28.27 -17.36 -2.53
C GLY A 175 28.88 -15.97 -2.26
N LYS A 176 28.04 -14.98 -1.86
CA LYS A 176 28.51 -13.64 -1.49
C LYS A 176 28.66 -13.51 0.03
N THR A 177 29.38 -12.50 0.44
CA THR A 177 29.53 -12.10 1.84
C THR A 177 29.26 -10.61 1.98
N LEU A 178 29.11 -10.12 3.20
CA LEU A 178 28.99 -8.68 3.45
C LEU A 178 30.21 -7.87 2.99
N ALA A 179 31.39 -8.53 2.83
CA ALA A 179 32.62 -7.93 2.30
C ALA A 179 32.73 -8.00 0.77
N SER A 180 31.90 -8.80 0.10
CA SER A 180 31.87 -8.85 -1.37
C SER A 180 31.60 -7.47 -1.95
N VAL A 181 32.32 -7.13 -3.02
CA VAL A 181 32.35 -5.80 -3.61
C VAL A 181 31.70 -5.80 -4.99
N GLN A 182 30.94 -4.75 -5.27
CA GLN A 182 30.41 -4.41 -6.58
C GLN A 182 30.85 -3.01 -6.98
N ASP A 183 30.99 -2.75 -8.27
CA ASP A 183 31.25 -1.41 -8.77
C ASP A 183 29.93 -0.63 -8.89
N ASP A 184 29.77 0.37 -8.00
CA ASP A 184 28.68 1.33 -8.04
C ASP A 184 28.97 2.39 -9.12
N ALA A 185 28.70 2.03 -10.37
CA ALA A 185 28.89 2.85 -11.57
C ALA A 185 27.59 2.82 -12.42
N PRO A 186 27.42 3.76 -13.36
CA PRO A 186 26.23 3.78 -14.23
C PRO A 186 25.92 2.41 -14.84
N LEU A 187 24.65 2.01 -14.78
CA LEU A 187 24.21 0.69 -15.20
C LEU A 187 23.01 0.78 -16.14
N THR A 188 23.15 0.24 -17.34
CA THR A 188 22.03 0.04 -18.28
C THR A 188 21.97 -1.45 -18.64
N VAL A 189 20.80 -2.06 -18.52
CA VAL A 189 20.55 -3.45 -18.90
C VAL A 189 19.37 -3.45 -19.87
N GLY A 190 19.63 -3.87 -21.11
CA GLY A 190 18.67 -3.70 -22.21
C GLY A 190 18.29 -2.24 -22.39
N ASN A 191 17.01 -1.92 -22.33
CA ASN A 191 16.50 -0.56 -22.48
C ASN A 191 16.29 0.17 -21.14
N LYS A 192 16.68 -0.45 -20.01
CA LYS A 192 16.46 0.12 -18.68
C LYS A 192 17.75 0.62 -18.04
N THR A 193 17.79 1.92 -17.74
CA THR A 193 18.87 2.55 -16.97
C THR A 193 18.49 2.58 -15.48
N TYR A 194 19.40 2.08 -14.65
CA TYR A 194 19.28 2.10 -13.20
C TYR A 194 20.08 3.26 -12.60
N ASN A 195 19.54 3.88 -11.57
CA ASN A 195 20.19 4.99 -10.86
C ASN A 195 20.10 4.81 -9.35
N ASN A 196 21.09 5.34 -8.64
CA ASN A 196 20.95 5.54 -7.21
C ASN A 196 20.01 6.72 -6.92
N TYR A 197 19.39 6.73 -5.74
CA TYR A 197 18.51 7.83 -5.31
C TYR A 197 19.21 9.19 -5.36
N THR A 198 20.50 9.22 -5.02
CA THR A 198 21.33 10.43 -5.02
C THR A 198 21.81 10.86 -6.40
N HIS A 199 21.59 10.05 -7.44
CA HIS A 199 22.21 10.21 -8.79
C HIS A 199 23.74 10.30 -8.76
N LYS A 200 24.37 9.78 -7.70
CA LYS A 200 25.84 9.72 -7.54
C LYS A 200 26.26 8.25 -7.45
N PHE A 201 27.49 8.00 -7.86
CA PHE A 201 28.10 6.68 -7.86
C PHE A 201 29.34 6.67 -6.98
N GLY A 202 29.59 5.59 -6.27
CA GLY A 202 30.63 5.49 -5.26
C GLY A 202 31.81 4.57 -5.63
N GLY A 203 31.80 3.99 -6.85
CA GLY A 203 32.80 3.02 -7.27
C GLY A 203 32.74 1.71 -6.46
N PHE A 204 33.87 1.07 -6.25
CA PHE A 204 33.92 -0.21 -5.52
C PHE A 204 33.31 -0.10 -4.12
N THR A 205 32.19 -0.78 -3.95
CA THR A 205 31.34 -0.68 -2.76
C THR A 205 30.98 -2.08 -2.25
N SER A 206 31.19 -2.32 -0.94
CA SER A 206 30.86 -3.59 -0.31
C SER A 206 29.33 -3.75 -0.16
N ILE A 207 28.86 -5.01 -0.13
CA ILE A 207 27.45 -5.34 0.13
C ILE A 207 27.01 -4.72 1.45
N ARG A 208 27.83 -4.76 2.52
CA ARG A 208 27.52 -4.10 3.80
C ARG A 208 27.20 -2.61 3.62
N LYS A 209 28.06 -1.88 2.90
CA LYS A 209 27.84 -0.45 2.63
C LYS A 209 26.60 -0.24 1.77
N ALA A 210 26.37 -1.11 0.80
CA ALA A 210 25.20 -1.04 -0.09
C ALA A 210 23.89 -1.23 0.66
N ILE A 211 23.83 -2.16 1.61
CA ILE A 211 22.68 -2.34 2.52
C ILE A 211 22.48 -1.08 3.38
N THR A 212 23.54 -0.64 4.06
CA THR A 212 23.48 0.51 4.98
C THR A 212 23.04 1.81 4.29
N LYS A 213 23.46 2.02 3.04
CA LYS A 213 23.17 3.23 2.24
C LYS A 213 22.06 3.02 1.22
N SER A 214 21.45 1.83 1.19
CA SER A 214 20.40 1.47 0.25
C SER A 214 20.77 1.75 -1.22
N ILE A 215 21.98 1.35 -1.64
CA ILE A 215 22.52 1.63 -2.97
C ILE A 215 21.85 0.73 -4.01
N ASN A 216 21.18 1.33 -5.00
CA ASN A 216 20.42 0.59 -6.00
C ASN A 216 21.30 -0.18 -6.97
N ILE A 217 22.35 0.44 -7.49
CA ILE A 217 23.21 -0.15 -8.52
C ILE A 217 23.89 -1.42 -8.00
N VAL A 218 24.45 -1.37 -6.81
CA VAL A 218 25.08 -2.54 -6.17
C VAL A 218 24.06 -3.66 -5.96
N THR A 219 22.83 -3.32 -5.56
CA THR A 219 21.75 -4.31 -5.39
C THR A 219 21.41 -5.00 -6.72
N VAL A 220 21.21 -4.23 -7.78
CA VAL A 220 20.86 -4.79 -9.12
C VAL A 220 21.98 -5.67 -9.65
N LYS A 221 23.24 -5.22 -9.57
CA LYS A 221 24.41 -6.01 -9.98
C LYS A 221 24.58 -7.29 -9.16
N THR A 222 24.34 -7.22 -7.85
CA THR A 222 24.39 -8.40 -6.98
C THR A 222 23.33 -9.42 -7.39
N LEU A 223 22.07 -8.99 -7.65
CA LEU A 223 21.05 -9.90 -8.15
C LEU A 223 21.38 -10.45 -9.53
N GLN A 224 21.97 -9.63 -10.41
CA GLN A 224 22.43 -10.08 -11.74
C GLN A 224 23.48 -11.19 -11.64
N ASP A 225 24.43 -11.07 -10.69
CA ASP A 225 25.47 -12.07 -10.46
C ASP A 225 24.94 -13.40 -9.96
N ILE A 226 23.99 -13.38 -9.01
CA ILE A 226 23.43 -14.60 -8.39
C ILE A 226 22.29 -15.22 -9.22
N GLY A 227 21.76 -14.48 -10.17
CA GLY A 227 20.61 -14.87 -10.99
C GLY A 227 19.27 -14.39 -10.41
N VAL A 228 18.40 -13.92 -11.31
CA VAL A 228 17.06 -13.42 -10.95
C VAL A 228 16.19 -14.52 -10.35
N ASP A 229 16.30 -15.74 -10.87
CA ASP A 229 15.49 -16.89 -10.43
C ASP A 229 15.74 -17.20 -8.95
N LEU A 230 17.00 -17.17 -8.51
CA LEU A 230 17.32 -17.38 -7.09
C LEU A 230 16.65 -16.32 -6.20
N GLY A 231 16.69 -15.04 -6.61
CA GLY A 231 16.02 -13.96 -5.87
C GLY A 231 14.51 -14.11 -5.84
N TYR A 232 13.92 -14.56 -6.93
CA TYR A 232 12.48 -14.81 -7.03
C TYR A 232 12.04 -16.00 -6.16
N GLU A 233 12.77 -17.13 -6.20
CA GLU A 233 12.50 -18.31 -5.37
C GLU A 233 12.57 -18.00 -3.88
N TYR A 234 13.54 -17.18 -3.46
CA TYR A 234 13.61 -16.73 -2.07
C TYR A 234 12.38 -15.90 -1.70
N ALA A 235 11.94 -14.99 -2.56
CA ALA A 235 10.73 -14.21 -2.31
C ALA A 235 9.48 -15.12 -2.21
N GLU A 236 9.33 -16.12 -3.08
CA GLU A 236 8.26 -17.14 -2.96
C GLU A 236 8.35 -17.90 -1.63
N ASN A 237 9.54 -18.35 -1.24
CA ASN A 237 9.78 -19.08 0.00
C ASN A 237 9.54 -18.22 1.25
N PHE A 238 9.75 -16.90 1.17
CA PHE A 238 9.36 -15.96 2.22
C PHE A 238 7.85 -15.77 2.36
N GLY A 239 7.05 -16.29 1.42
CA GLY A 239 5.60 -16.39 1.53
C GLY A 239 4.83 -15.24 0.91
N PHE A 240 5.39 -14.51 -0.07
CA PHE A 240 4.66 -13.50 -0.83
C PHE A 240 3.71 -14.14 -1.83
N SER A 241 2.41 -13.95 -1.64
CA SER A 241 1.35 -14.58 -2.43
C SER A 241 0.99 -13.84 -3.71
N THR A 242 1.52 -12.62 -3.88
CA THR A 242 1.16 -11.71 -4.98
C THR A 242 2.19 -11.67 -6.11
N LEU A 243 3.26 -12.46 -6.00
CA LEU A 243 4.28 -12.59 -7.03
C LEU A 243 3.71 -13.20 -8.31
N THR A 244 4.20 -12.75 -9.43
CA THR A 244 3.83 -13.22 -10.76
C THR A 244 5.09 -13.48 -11.61
N ASP A 245 4.99 -14.26 -12.67
CA ASP A 245 6.12 -14.51 -13.57
C ASP A 245 6.70 -13.23 -14.17
N THR A 246 5.91 -12.16 -14.29
CA THR A 246 6.39 -10.86 -14.75
C THR A 246 7.34 -10.19 -13.76
N ASP A 247 7.37 -10.61 -12.51
CA ASP A 247 8.28 -10.12 -11.47
C ASP A 247 9.66 -10.79 -11.54
N ARG A 248 9.86 -11.84 -12.38
CA ARG A 248 11.14 -12.48 -12.64
C ARG A 248 12.04 -11.58 -13.51
N ASN A 249 12.44 -10.46 -12.95
CA ASN A 249 13.33 -9.49 -13.59
C ASN A 249 14.16 -8.73 -12.53
N LEU A 250 15.21 -8.01 -12.95
CA LEU A 250 16.10 -7.28 -12.04
C LEU A 250 15.38 -6.22 -11.17
N GLY A 251 14.19 -5.78 -11.57
CA GLY A 251 13.38 -4.82 -10.80
C GLY A 251 12.91 -5.36 -9.45
N ILE A 252 12.78 -6.70 -9.31
CA ILE A 252 12.40 -7.34 -8.05
C ILE A 252 13.37 -6.97 -6.93
N SER A 253 14.67 -6.86 -7.22
CA SER A 253 15.69 -6.48 -6.24
C SER A 253 15.47 -5.10 -5.62
N LEU A 254 14.72 -4.22 -6.29
CA LEU A 254 14.40 -2.87 -5.84
C LEU A 254 12.95 -2.74 -5.36
N GLY A 255 12.22 -3.85 -5.28
CA GLY A 255 10.81 -3.90 -4.90
C GLY A 255 9.86 -3.35 -5.95
N GLY A 256 10.28 -3.38 -7.22
CA GLY A 256 9.41 -3.08 -8.36
C GLY A 256 8.61 -4.31 -8.75
N LEU A 257 7.47 -4.53 -8.10
CA LEU A 257 6.61 -5.69 -8.30
C LEU A 257 5.33 -5.31 -9.04
N THR A 258 4.75 -6.25 -9.77
CA THR A 258 3.52 -6.04 -10.55
C THR A 258 2.34 -5.66 -9.67
N GLN A 259 2.10 -6.40 -8.60
CA GLN A 259 0.99 -6.14 -7.67
C GLN A 259 1.46 -5.47 -6.37
N GLY A 260 2.74 -5.58 -6.02
CA GLY A 260 3.26 -5.25 -4.70
C GLY A 260 2.96 -6.34 -3.68
N VAL A 261 3.11 -6.03 -2.39
CA VAL A 261 2.93 -6.97 -1.27
C VAL A 261 2.06 -6.37 -0.18
N THR A 262 1.49 -7.22 0.68
CA THR A 262 0.78 -6.75 1.86
C THR A 262 1.76 -6.41 3.00
N ASN A 263 1.33 -5.54 3.92
CA ASN A 263 2.11 -5.21 5.10
C ASN A 263 2.37 -6.45 5.97
N LEU A 264 1.38 -7.32 6.12
CA LEU A 264 1.51 -8.56 6.90
C LEU A 264 2.57 -9.50 6.30
N GLU A 265 2.54 -9.75 4.98
CA GLU A 265 3.53 -10.63 4.32
C GLU A 265 4.95 -10.08 4.45
N LEU A 266 5.12 -8.77 4.28
CA LEU A 266 6.43 -8.15 4.42
C LEU A 266 6.95 -8.25 5.85
N THR A 267 6.09 -8.03 6.86
CA THR A 267 6.45 -8.21 8.27
C THR A 267 6.84 -9.65 8.57
N ALA A 268 6.07 -10.62 8.07
CA ALA A 268 6.34 -12.04 8.26
C ALA A 268 7.66 -12.48 7.59
N ALA A 269 7.97 -11.94 6.40
CA ALA A 269 9.22 -12.22 5.72
C ALA A 269 10.45 -11.72 6.50
N TYR A 270 10.33 -10.60 7.20
CA TYR A 270 11.40 -10.07 8.05
C TYR A 270 11.50 -10.76 9.44
N ALA A 271 10.48 -11.51 9.83
CA ALA A 271 10.49 -12.29 11.07
C ALA A 271 11.08 -13.71 10.90
N ARG A 272 11.36 -14.13 9.68
CA ARG A 272 12.02 -15.42 9.32
C ARG A 272 13.56 -15.27 9.28
#